data_1e3715d1f21238c1ab70e8af0a8efc91
#
_entry.id   1e3715d1f21238c1ab70e8af0a8efc91
#
_cell.length_a   1.000
_cell.length_b   1.000
_cell.length_c   1.000
_cell.angle_alpha   90.00
_cell.angle_beta   90.00
_cell.angle_gamma   90.00
#
_symmetry.space_group_name_H-M   'P 1'
#
loop_
_entity.id
_entity.type
_entity.pdbx_description
1 polymer ?
#
loop_
_entity_poly.entity_id
_entity_poly.type
_entity_poly.pdbx_seq_one_letter_code
_entity_poly.pdbx_strand_id
1 'polypeptide(L)'
;ARQYNRRIFIDGVKPQVYHPSGFPDGEEYGSLVKVDKLEPMPELPKEQQTTLFDDSFDSKLNAWNFKRLLAQKYDVVVTNPPYMGSSGMGVKMAEFVKKNYPDSKSDLFAVFIEKCGEMLKPTGYQAMITQHAWMFLSSYEKLRGKLIHRDIINMAHLGSRAFEEIGGEVVQTTAFVLSKRNTTNYEATYVRLVAHNSQQAKEEAFLSGSDRNTAKKENFKRIPGCPVAYWVSERLLKIYDEPRISKHLTCKSGIMTGDDSYIKAWTEVNVNRISFKCNTVNDMEGFKWFPLNSGGEFRRWYGNNTYVVDLLNGGENIKNNVKNYRLRDSVYYFKSGITWGRITSSNIAFREIIEGSLFGDAGPVAFVENKRKYLLGLLNSRVTSHVLSATNPTLNFQVRDIKAIPTIIDKAKFDGIEAIVTTNIALSRTDWDSFETSWDFKRY
;
A
#
# COMPACT_ATOMS: atom_id res chain seq x y z
N ALA A 1 3.50 -24.10 -18.90
CA ALA A 1 3.88 -24.99 -20.01
C ALA A 1 2.98 -26.24 -20.07
N ARG A 2 2.78 -26.96 -18.96
CA ARG A 2 1.87 -28.12 -18.93
C ARG A 2 0.42 -27.74 -19.24
N GLN A 3 -0.05 -26.59 -18.82
CA GLN A 3 -1.42 -26.13 -18.97
C GLN A 3 -1.79 -25.80 -20.43
N TYR A 4 -0.81 -25.37 -21.22
CA TYR A 4 -1.03 -25.01 -22.63
C TYR A 4 -0.40 -25.98 -23.62
N ASN A 5 0.12 -27.13 -23.17
CA ASN A 5 0.79 -28.14 -23.99
C ASN A 5 1.88 -27.55 -24.93
N ARG A 6 2.47 -26.42 -24.57
CA ARG A 6 3.51 -25.75 -25.34
C ARG A 6 4.90 -26.25 -24.92
N ARG A 7 5.70 -26.66 -25.87
CA ARG A 7 7.11 -26.98 -25.65
C ARG A 7 7.87 -25.67 -25.49
N ILE A 8 8.47 -25.47 -24.31
CA ILE A 8 9.29 -24.27 -24.01
C ILE A 8 10.76 -24.53 -24.36
N PHE A 9 11.07 -25.56 -25.10
CA PHE A 9 12.45 -25.90 -25.39
C PHE A 9 12.90 -25.25 -26.70
N ILE A 10 13.97 -24.48 -26.61
CA ILE A 10 14.78 -24.13 -27.76
C ILE A 10 15.44 -25.45 -28.21
N ASP A 11 15.39 -25.77 -29.50
CA ASP A 11 15.93 -27.02 -30.04
C ASP A 11 17.36 -27.28 -29.54
N GLY A 12 17.55 -28.45 -28.92
CA GLY A 12 18.84 -28.90 -28.39
C GLY A 12 19.14 -28.57 -26.93
N VAL A 13 18.33 -27.73 -26.25
CA VAL A 13 18.58 -27.39 -24.83
C VAL A 13 17.48 -27.98 -23.95
N LYS A 14 17.84 -28.94 -23.11
CA LYS A 14 16.97 -29.45 -22.04
C LYS A 14 17.24 -28.70 -20.73
N PRO A 15 16.24 -28.05 -20.12
CA PRO A 15 16.42 -27.45 -18.80
C PRO A 15 16.68 -28.56 -17.76
N GLN A 16 17.65 -28.32 -16.89
CA GLN A 16 17.87 -29.16 -15.71
C GLN A 16 16.85 -28.78 -14.64
N VAL A 17 16.09 -29.77 -14.16
CA VAL A 17 15.09 -29.58 -13.11
C VAL A 17 15.60 -30.23 -11.83
N TYR A 18 15.60 -29.45 -10.75
CA TYR A 18 16.02 -29.92 -9.44
C TYR A 18 14.85 -29.84 -8.47
N HIS A 19 14.71 -30.85 -7.62
CA HIS A 19 13.68 -30.92 -6.59
C HIS A 19 14.33 -30.84 -5.20
N PRO A 20 13.67 -30.23 -4.21
CA PRO A 20 14.18 -30.13 -2.83
C PRO A 20 14.02 -31.43 -2.02
N SER A 21 13.66 -32.56 -2.64
CA SER A 21 13.43 -33.84 -1.97
C SER A 21 14.62 -34.25 -1.09
N GLY A 22 14.34 -34.73 0.10
CA GLY A 22 15.36 -35.05 1.10
C GLY A 22 15.95 -33.85 1.84
N PHE A 23 15.38 -32.67 1.64
CA PHE A 23 15.76 -31.46 2.34
C PHE A 23 14.50 -30.79 2.91
N PRO A 24 14.11 -31.04 4.19
CA PRO A 24 12.86 -30.57 4.77
C PRO A 24 12.65 -29.07 4.66
N ASP A 25 13.69 -28.27 4.89
CA ASP A 25 13.60 -26.80 4.71
C ASP A 25 13.36 -26.40 3.25
N GLY A 26 13.92 -27.15 2.29
CA GLY A 26 13.68 -26.94 0.87
C GLY A 26 12.26 -27.32 0.45
N GLU A 27 11.68 -28.35 1.05
CA GLU A 27 10.31 -28.76 0.82
C GLU A 27 9.30 -27.74 1.37
N GLU A 28 9.58 -27.16 2.56
CA GLU A 28 8.74 -26.17 3.21
C GLU A 28 8.90 -24.78 2.60
N TYR A 29 10.14 -24.31 2.37
CA TYR A 29 10.45 -22.92 1.98
C TYR A 29 10.91 -22.78 0.53
N GLY A 30 11.12 -23.86 -0.18
CA GLY A 30 11.56 -23.88 -1.58
C GLY A 30 12.85 -23.10 -1.79
N SER A 31 12.91 -22.33 -2.86
CA SER A 31 14.09 -21.53 -3.22
C SER A 31 14.32 -20.30 -2.31
N LEU A 32 13.46 -20.04 -1.32
CA LEU A 32 13.67 -18.96 -0.33
C LEU A 32 14.73 -19.32 0.73
N VAL A 33 15.08 -20.59 0.87
CA VAL A 33 16.12 -21.04 1.82
C VAL A 33 17.41 -20.26 1.58
N LYS A 34 18.00 -19.76 2.67
CA LYS A 34 19.33 -19.15 2.67
C LYS A 34 20.39 -20.24 2.92
N VAL A 35 21.40 -20.25 2.07
CA VAL A 35 22.55 -21.15 2.20
C VAL A 35 23.77 -20.29 2.40
N ASP A 36 24.19 -20.11 3.67
CA ASP A 36 25.33 -19.27 4.01
C ASP A 36 26.65 -20.00 3.72
N LYS A 37 26.69 -21.30 3.94
CA LYS A 37 27.86 -22.14 3.66
C LYS A 37 27.38 -23.47 3.07
N LEU A 38 27.96 -23.83 1.94
CA LEU A 38 27.73 -25.14 1.33
C LEU A 38 28.67 -26.17 1.98
N GLU A 39 28.07 -27.25 2.47
CA GLU A 39 28.77 -28.40 3.00
C GLU A 39 29.54 -29.14 1.87
N PRO A 40 30.55 -29.95 2.19
CA PRO A 40 31.17 -30.82 1.20
C PRO A 40 30.16 -31.73 0.50
N MET A 41 30.40 -32.08 -0.76
CA MET A 41 29.58 -33.02 -1.49
C MET A 41 29.51 -34.37 -0.74
N PRO A 42 28.34 -35.01 -0.61
CA PRO A 42 28.26 -36.35 -0.01
C PRO A 42 29.17 -37.35 -0.71
N GLU A 43 29.95 -38.08 0.06
CA GLU A 43 30.80 -39.16 -0.46
C GLU A 43 29.97 -40.40 -0.75
N LEU A 44 30.32 -41.12 -1.83
CA LEU A 44 29.74 -42.41 -2.15
C LEU A 44 30.02 -43.38 -0.99
N PRO A 45 29.01 -44.20 -0.54
CA PRO A 45 29.26 -45.22 0.44
C PRO A 45 30.36 -46.14 -0.04
N LYS A 46 31.38 -46.36 0.80
CA LYS A 46 32.37 -47.39 0.53
C LYS A 46 31.67 -48.76 0.50
N GLU A 47 31.95 -49.55 -0.52
CA GLU A 47 31.35 -50.86 -0.79
C GLU A 47 31.23 -51.73 0.46
N GLN A 48 30.07 -51.74 1.10
CA GLN A 48 29.58 -52.80 1.95
C GLN A 48 28.20 -52.38 2.48
N GLN A 49 27.14 -52.90 1.88
CA GLN A 49 25.69 -52.66 2.17
C GLN A 49 25.00 -51.67 1.28
N THR A 50 25.07 -51.80 -0.02
CA THR A 50 24.02 -51.30 -0.90
C THR A 50 22.88 -52.35 -0.90
N THR A 51 21.87 -52.13 -0.09
CA THR A 51 20.57 -52.77 -0.32
C THR A 51 19.96 -52.09 -1.55
N LEU A 52 19.27 -52.87 -2.41
CA LEU A 52 18.70 -52.47 -3.70
C LEU A 52 17.70 -51.28 -3.60
N PHE A 53 17.51 -50.69 -2.44
CA PHE A 53 16.53 -49.64 -2.07
C PHE A 53 17.15 -48.57 -1.15
N ASP A 54 18.46 -48.27 -1.22
CA ASP A 54 19.03 -47.17 -0.41
C ASP A 54 18.87 -45.81 -1.11
N ASP A 55 17.64 -45.28 -1.05
CA ASP A 55 17.30 -43.92 -1.49
C ASP A 55 18.02 -42.81 -0.67
N SER A 56 18.78 -43.19 0.37
CA SER A 56 19.34 -42.20 1.32
C SER A 56 20.48 -41.39 0.72
N PHE A 57 21.33 -42.00 -0.12
CA PHE A 57 22.42 -41.28 -0.79
C PHE A 57 21.89 -40.34 -1.87
N ASP A 58 20.98 -40.81 -2.72
CA ASP A 58 20.37 -40.03 -3.76
C ASP A 58 19.60 -38.84 -3.18
N SER A 59 18.90 -39.04 -2.07
CA SER A 59 18.23 -37.97 -1.34
C SER A 59 19.21 -36.92 -0.80
N LYS A 60 20.32 -37.35 -0.19
CA LYS A 60 21.40 -36.46 0.29
C LYS A 60 22.05 -35.67 -0.86
N LEU A 61 22.31 -36.34 -1.98
CA LEU A 61 22.89 -35.74 -3.17
C LEU A 61 21.93 -34.72 -3.81
N ASN A 62 20.65 -35.03 -3.88
CA ASN A 62 19.62 -34.09 -4.36
C ASN A 62 19.53 -32.87 -3.46
N ALA A 63 19.49 -33.04 -2.14
CA ALA A 63 19.50 -31.97 -1.16
C ALA A 63 20.76 -31.08 -1.30
N TRP A 64 21.92 -31.71 -1.45
CA TRP A 64 23.18 -30.99 -1.66
C TRP A 64 23.19 -30.21 -2.98
N ASN A 65 22.76 -30.82 -4.08
CA ASN A 65 22.63 -30.14 -5.37
C ASN A 65 21.67 -28.94 -5.32
N PHE A 66 20.56 -29.09 -4.64
CA PHE A 66 19.61 -28.00 -4.43
C PHE A 66 20.24 -26.84 -3.63
N LYS A 67 20.92 -27.15 -2.51
CA LYS A 67 21.67 -26.15 -1.72
C LYS A 67 22.76 -25.48 -2.55
N ARG A 68 23.52 -26.25 -3.33
CA ARG A 68 24.56 -25.73 -4.24
C ARG A 68 24.02 -24.73 -5.22
N LEU A 69 22.85 -25.00 -5.82
CA LEU A 69 22.19 -24.09 -6.74
C LEU A 69 21.70 -22.82 -6.04
N LEU A 70 21.21 -22.93 -4.81
CA LEU A 70 20.80 -21.74 -4.04
C LEU A 70 21.97 -20.85 -3.60
N ALA A 71 23.14 -21.46 -3.38
CA ALA A 71 24.39 -20.75 -3.04
C ALA A 71 25.07 -20.11 -4.25
N GLN A 72 24.87 -20.66 -5.44
CA GLN A 72 25.47 -20.21 -6.69
C GLN A 72 25.00 -18.79 -7.07
N LYS A 73 25.87 -18.03 -7.77
CA LYS A 73 25.54 -16.73 -8.35
C LYS A 73 25.31 -16.87 -9.86
N TYR A 74 24.29 -16.17 -10.34
CA TYR A 74 23.80 -16.28 -11.71
C TYR A 74 23.95 -14.97 -12.48
N ASP A 75 24.13 -15.07 -13.79
CA ASP A 75 24.10 -13.93 -14.69
C ASP A 75 22.68 -13.41 -14.89
N VAL A 76 21.70 -14.33 -14.91
CA VAL A 76 20.30 -14.01 -15.08
C VAL A 76 19.45 -14.87 -14.15
N VAL A 77 18.49 -14.24 -13.48
CA VAL A 77 17.45 -14.90 -12.67
C VAL A 77 16.09 -14.43 -13.16
N VAL A 78 15.24 -15.38 -13.58
CA VAL A 78 13.89 -15.08 -14.10
C VAL A 78 12.85 -15.88 -13.33
N THR A 79 11.77 -15.24 -12.90
CA THR A 79 10.68 -15.94 -12.22
C THR A 79 9.37 -15.15 -12.25
N ASN A 80 8.26 -15.88 -12.18
CA ASN A 80 6.94 -15.40 -11.77
C ASN A 80 6.65 -16.01 -10.39
N PRO A 81 6.89 -15.28 -9.29
CA PRO A 81 6.73 -15.80 -7.94
C PRO A 81 5.26 -15.95 -7.54
N PRO A 82 4.95 -16.74 -6.50
CA PRO A 82 3.60 -16.77 -5.95
C PRO A 82 3.22 -15.43 -5.31
N TYR A 83 1.94 -15.05 -5.45
CA TYR A 83 1.33 -13.89 -4.83
C TYR A 83 0.58 -14.35 -3.59
N MET A 84 1.21 -14.25 -2.43
CA MET A 84 0.66 -14.71 -1.16
C MET A 84 1.03 -13.71 -0.07
N GLY A 85 0.06 -12.92 0.34
CA GLY A 85 0.21 -11.99 1.45
C GLY A 85 0.45 -12.70 2.78
N SER A 86 1.03 -11.99 3.75
CA SER A 86 1.39 -12.54 5.06
C SER A 86 0.22 -13.22 5.80
N SER A 87 -1.02 -12.80 5.57
CA SER A 87 -2.23 -13.43 6.14
C SER A 87 -2.57 -14.80 5.54
N GLY A 88 -2.07 -15.09 4.34
CA GLY A 88 -2.26 -16.37 3.65
C GLY A 88 -1.12 -17.37 3.89
N MET A 89 -0.02 -16.95 4.50
CA MET A 89 1.12 -17.80 4.80
C MET A 89 0.82 -18.72 6.01
N GLY A 90 1.21 -20.00 5.93
CA GLY A 90 1.23 -20.88 7.10
C GLY A 90 2.20 -20.34 8.17
N VAL A 91 2.01 -20.76 9.43
CA VAL A 91 2.77 -20.26 10.58
C VAL A 91 4.28 -20.34 10.36
N LYS A 92 4.77 -21.51 9.93
CA LYS A 92 6.21 -21.75 9.68
C LYS A 92 6.77 -20.81 8.62
N MET A 93 6.06 -20.66 7.48
CA MET A 93 6.47 -19.77 6.40
C MET A 93 6.48 -18.31 6.87
N ALA A 94 5.46 -17.87 7.60
CA ALA A 94 5.37 -16.49 8.11
C ALA A 94 6.53 -16.16 9.08
N GLU A 95 6.87 -17.08 9.99
CA GLU A 95 8.02 -16.94 10.91
C GLU A 95 9.35 -16.91 10.15
N PHE A 96 9.53 -17.84 9.21
CA PHE A 96 10.73 -17.90 8.37
C PHE A 96 10.94 -16.59 7.58
N VAL A 97 9.89 -16.11 6.91
CA VAL A 97 9.95 -14.87 6.12
C VAL A 97 10.19 -13.65 7.02
N LYS A 98 9.53 -13.57 8.17
CA LYS A 98 9.74 -12.48 9.14
C LYS A 98 11.17 -12.43 9.66
N LYS A 99 11.80 -13.58 9.88
CA LYS A 99 13.19 -13.73 10.36
C LYS A 99 14.21 -13.40 9.26
N ASN A 100 14.04 -13.96 8.06
CA ASN A 100 15.06 -13.94 7.02
C ASN A 100 14.90 -12.78 6.01
N TYR A 101 13.68 -12.23 5.86
CA TYR A 101 13.33 -11.19 4.89
C TYR A 101 12.44 -10.10 5.52
N PRO A 102 12.88 -9.44 6.60
CA PRO A 102 12.06 -8.50 7.36
C PRO A 102 11.57 -7.29 6.54
N ASP A 103 12.29 -6.92 5.49
CA ASP A 103 12.00 -5.74 4.66
C ASP A 103 11.01 -6.01 3.52
N SER A 104 10.78 -7.29 3.21
CA SER A 104 9.88 -7.75 2.14
C SER A 104 8.78 -8.71 2.61
N LYS A 105 8.68 -8.96 3.91
CA LYS A 105 7.83 -9.97 4.56
C LYS A 105 6.33 -9.89 4.31
N SER A 106 5.85 -8.80 3.72
CA SER A 106 4.40 -8.55 3.55
C SER A 106 3.75 -9.44 2.51
N ASP A 107 4.52 -9.92 1.51
CA ASP A 107 4.04 -10.84 0.48
C ASP A 107 5.20 -11.63 -0.11
N LEU A 108 4.96 -12.88 -0.53
CA LEU A 108 6.00 -13.75 -1.10
C LEU A 108 6.63 -13.17 -2.36
N PHE A 109 5.87 -12.53 -3.25
CA PHE A 109 6.48 -11.93 -4.45
C PHE A 109 7.58 -10.92 -4.09
N ALA A 110 7.40 -10.16 -3.01
CA ALA A 110 8.39 -9.18 -2.56
C ALA A 110 9.61 -9.87 -1.95
N VAL A 111 9.41 -10.96 -1.22
CA VAL A 111 10.51 -11.82 -0.72
C VAL A 111 11.33 -12.38 -1.88
N PHE A 112 10.67 -12.81 -2.95
CA PHE A 112 11.36 -13.28 -4.16
C PHE A 112 12.12 -12.17 -4.89
N ILE A 113 11.64 -10.93 -4.90
CA ILE A 113 12.42 -9.79 -5.44
C ILE A 113 13.75 -9.66 -4.68
N GLU A 114 13.74 -9.78 -3.37
CA GLU A 114 14.93 -9.69 -2.53
C GLU A 114 15.84 -10.91 -2.77
N LYS A 115 15.30 -12.14 -2.66
CA LYS A 115 16.05 -13.38 -2.84
C LYS A 115 16.71 -13.52 -4.20
N CYS A 116 15.97 -13.28 -5.29
CA CYS A 116 16.52 -13.36 -6.65
C CYS A 116 17.64 -12.35 -6.86
N GLY A 117 17.53 -11.18 -6.28
CA GLY A 117 18.60 -10.20 -6.31
C GLY A 117 19.84 -10.60 -5.51
N GLU A 118 19.69 -11.37 -4.42
CA GLU A 118 20.83 -11.97 -3.70
C GLU A 118 21.56 -13.01 -4.55
N MET A 119 20.85 -13.75 -5.40
CA MET A 119 21.42 -14.79 -6.26
C MET A 119 22.19 -14.25 -7.47
N LEU A 120 22.18 -12.96 -7.75
CA LEU A 120 22.85 -12.37 -8.91
C LEU A 120 24.37 -12.22 -8.69
N LYS A 121 25.15 -12.40 -9.76
CA LYS A 121 26.50 -11.86 -9.90
C LYS A 121 26.47 -10.32 -9.89
N PRO A 122 27.60 -9.62 -9.66
CA PRO A 122 27.64 -8.16 -9.65
C PRO A 122 27.11 -7.48 -10.92
N THR A 123 27.22 -8.13 -12.07
CA THR A 123 26.76 -7.65 -13.39
C THR A 123 25.45 -8.31 -13.83
N GLY A 124 24.83 -9.14 -12.98
CA GLY A 124 23.69 -9.97 -13.34
C GLY A 124 22.39 -9.19 -13.43
N TYR A 125 21.40 -9.83 -14.04
CA TYR A 125 20.06 -9.31 -14.30
C TYR A 125 18.98 -10.17 -13.66
N GLN A 126 17.94 -9.52 -13.17
CA GLN A 126 16.76 -10.14 -12.60
C GLN A 126 15.54 -9.70 -13.41
N ALA A 127 14.81 -10.65 -14.00
CA ALA A 127 13.58 -10.37 -14.73
C ALA A 127 12.40 -11.04 -14.03
N MET A 128 11.36 -10.28 -13.71
CA MET A 128 10.20 -10.79 -12.97
C MET A 128 8.91 -10.16 -13.45
N ILE A 129 7.81 -10.90 -13.26
CA ILE A 129 6.46 -10.35 -13.24
C ILE A 129 5.90 -10.54 -11.83
N THR A 130 5.41 -9.45 -11.22
CA THR A 130 4.92 -9.45 -9.83
C THR A 130 3.69 -8.57 -9.70
N GLN A 131 3.03 -8.58 -8.53
CA GLN A 131 2.13 -7.49 -8.18
C GLN A 131 2.89 -6.17 -8.15
N HIS A 132 2.23 -5.06 -8.55
CA HIS A 132 2.83 -3.74 -8.62
C HIS A 132 2.93 -3.02 -7.25
N ALA A 133 2.30 -3.58 -6.21
CA ALA A 133 2.16 -2.96 -4.89
C ALA A 133 3.50 -2.55 -4.25
N TRP A 134 4.61 -3.27 -4.53
CA TRP A 134 5.93 -2.93 -4.04
C TRP A 134 6.44 -1.57 -4.54
N MET A 135 5.94 -1.10 -5.66
CA MET A 135 6.33 0.19 -6.23
C MET A 135 5.90 1.37 -5.35
N PHE A 136 4.83 1.23 -4.55
CA PHE A 136 4.18 2.36 -3.87
C PHE A 136 3.92 2.13 -2.38
N LEU A 137 3.40 0.95 -2.00
CA LEU A 137 2.95 0.74 -0.62
C LEU A 137 4.10 0.84 0.38
N SER A 138 3.77 1.36 1.54
CA SER A 138 4.73 1.57 2.63
C SER A 138 5.30 0.31 3.24
N SER A 139 4.52 -0.75 3.22
CA SER A 139 5.00 -2.06 3.66
C SER A 139 6.26 -2.51 2.91
N TYR A 140 6.51 -1.92 1.72
CA TYR A 140 7.67 -2.19 0.89
C TYR A 140 8.69 -1.03 0.81
N GLU A 141 8.54 0.00 1.63
CA GLU A 141 9.45 1.16 1.62
C GLU A 141 10.92 0.75 1.85
N LYS A 142 11.17 -0.15 2.80
CA LYS A 142 12.50 -0.68 3.06
C LYS A 142 13.06 -1.50 1.89
N LEU A 143 12.21 -2.29 1.24
CA LEU A 143 12.59 -3.01 0.02
C LEU A 143 12.97 -2.02 -1.08
N ARG A 144 12.16 -0.98 -1.33
CA ARG A 144 12.51 0.07 -2.30
C ARG A 144 13.81 0.77 -1.95
N GLY A 145 14.07 1.02 -0.67
CA GLY A 145 15.35 1.55 -0.18
C GLY A 145 16.55 0.69 -0.56
N LYS A 146 16.41 -0.63 -0.66
CA LYS A 146 17.44 -1.53 -1.20
C LYS A 146 17.49 -1.48 -2.73
N LEU A 147 16.34 -1.47 -3.40
CA LEU A 147 16.25 -1.51 -4.86
C LEU A 147 16.73 -0.22 -5.52
N ILE A 148 16.66 0.93 -4.85
CA ILE A 148 17.15 2.22 -5.37
C ILE A 148 18.67 2.22 -5.62
N HIS A 149 19.41 1.25 -5.05
CA HIS A 149 20.82 1.00 -5.30
C HIS A 149 21.07 0.02 -6.45
N ARG A 150 20.05 -0.28 -7.24
CA ARG A 150 20.13 -1.10 -8.45
C ARG A 150 19.59 -0.32 -9.63
N ASP A 151 20.01 -0.69 -10.85
CA ASP A 151 19.46 -0.07 -12.04
C ASP A 151 18.20 -0.82 -12.46
N ILE A 152 17.10 -0.10 -12.60
CA ILE A 152 15.92 -0.58 -13.34
C ILE A 152 16.28 -0.41 -14.81
N ILE A 153 16.34 -1.51 -15.55
CA ILE A 153 16.67 -1.46 -16.99
C ILE A 153 15.46 -1.06 -17.79
N ASN A 154 14.36 -1.78 -17.58
CA ASN A 154 13.06 -1.47 -18.13
C ASN A 154 11.94 -2.02 -17.24
N MET A 155 10.73 -1.48 -17.44
CA MET A 155 9.55 -1.90 -16.72
C MET A 155 8.31 -1.72 -17.59
N ALA A 156 7.46 -2.75 -17.65
CA ALA A 156 6.11 -2.67 -18.18
C ALA A 156 5.11 -2.69 -17.00
N HIS A 157 4.48 -1.57 -16.73
CA HIS A 157 3.46 -1.45 -15.70
C HIS A 157 2.10 -1.83 -16.27
N LEU A 158 1.75 -3.10 -16.11
CA LEU A 158 0.60 -3.72 -16.76
C LEU A 158 -0.74 -3.34 -16.11
N GLY A 159 -0.74 -3.10 -14.79
CA GLY A 159 -1.97 -2.84 -14.04
C GLY A 159 -2.87 -4.07 -13.92
N SER A 160 -4.19 -3.84 -13.85
CA SER A 160 -5.21 -4.89 -13.86
C SER A 160 -5.37 -5.54 -15.24
N ARG A 161 -6.01 -6.71 -15.29
CA ARG A 161 -6.34 -7.43 -16.53
C ARG A 161 -5.13 -7.74 -17.44
N ALA A 162 -3.98 -7.98 -16.83
CA ALA A 162 -2.80 -8.46 -17.54
C ALA A 162 -2.87 -9.98 -17.83
N PHE A 163 -3.73 -10.70 -17.10
CA PHE A 163 -4.02 -12.11 -17.26
C PHE A 163 -5.52 -12.27 -17.50
N GLU A 164 -5.90 -12.84 -18.65
CA GLU A 164 -7.32 -13.02 -19.04
C GLU A 164 -8.08 -13.96 -18.10
N GLU A 165 -7.38 -14.97 -17.55
CA GLU A 165 -7.96 -16.02 -16.70
C GLU A 165 -8.25 -15.54 -15.26
N ILE A 166 -7.64 -14.43 -14.84
CA ILE A 166 -7.87 -13.84 -13.51
C ILE A 166 -8.95 -12.78 -13.65
N GLY A 167 -10.20 -13.16 -13.33
CA GLY A 167 -11.32 -12.23 -13.35
C GLY A 167 -11.17 -11.08 -12.38
N GLY A 168 -11.57 -9.88 -12.80
CA GLY A 168 -11.65 -8.68 -11.97
C GLY A 168 -10.41 -7.80 -11.91
N GLU A 169 -10.51 -6.73 -11.14
CA GLU A 169 -9.45 -5.72 -10.95
C GLU A 169 -8.50 -6.03 -9.78
N VAL A 170 -8.58 -7.23 -9.21
CA VAL A 170 -7.97 -7.59 -7.93
C VAL A 170 -6.45 -7.67 -8.01
N VAL A 171 -5.90 -8.16 -9.12
CA VAL A 171 -4.44 -8.33 -9.29
C VAL A 171 -3.91 -7.33 -10.28
N GLN A 172 -3.15 -6.36 -9.80
CA GLN A 172 -2.44 -5.39 -10.63
C GLN A 172 -0.95 -5.74 -10.69
N THR A 173 -0.42 -5.87 -11.89
CA THR A 173 0.92 -6.42 -12.12
C THR A 173 1.89 -5.46 -12.79
N THR A 174 3.17 -5.78 -12.65
CA THR A 174 4.27 -5.14 -13.36
C THR A 174 5.32 -6.19 -13.75
N ALA A 175 5.83 -6.10 -14.98
CA ALA A 175 6.98 -6.86 -15.45
C ALA A 175 8.19 -5.94 -15.49
N PHE A 176 9.34 -6.39 -15.00
CA PHE A 176 10.52 -5.54 -14.90
C PHE A 176 11.84 -6.33 -15.04
N VAL A 177 12.88 -5.62 -15.44
CA VAL A 177 14.25 -6.09 -15.44
C VAL A 177 15.08 -5.16 -14.55
N LEU A 178 15.73 -5.74 -13.53
CA LEU A 178 16.68 -5.05 -12.65
C LEU A 178 18.08 -5.56 -12.94
N SER A 179 19.06 -4.67 -12.97
CA SER A 179 20.47 -5.02 -12.90
C SER A 179 20.99 -4.86 -11.47
N LYS A 180 21.95 -5.67 -11.05
CA LYS A 180 22.65 -5.49 -9.77
C LYS A 180 23.59 -4.29 -9.77
N ARG A 181 23.86 -3.69 -10.93
CA ARG A 181 24.65 -2.47 -11.07
C ARG A 181 23.97 -1.28 -10.40
N ASN A 182 24.77 -0.27 -10.08
CA ASN A 182 24.31 1.00 -9.53
C ASN A 182 24.96 2.14 -10.31
N THR A 183 24.44 2.42 -11.50
CA THR A 183 24.95 3.45 -12.39
C THR A 183 24.32 4.79 -12.04
N THR A 184 25.13 5.81 -11.83
CA THR A 184 24.67 7.17 -11.56
C THR A 184 24.02 7.76 -12.80
N ASN A 185 22.87 8.43 -12.62
CA ASN A 185 22.10 9.06 -13.70
C ASN A 185 21.64 8.10 -14.81
N TYR A 186 21.55 6.79 -14.50
CA TYR A 186 20.98 5.84 -15.45
C TYR A 186 19.51 6.17 -15.72
N GLU A 187 19.16 6.33 -16.99
CA GLU A 187 17.81 6.62 -17.44
C GLU A 187 17.14 5.33 -17.92
N ALA A 188 16.16 4.87 -17.18
CA ALA A 188 15.41 3.65 -17.45
C ALA A 188 14.16 3.91 -18.29
N THR A 189 13.74 2.92 -19.05
CA THR A 189 12.49 2.96 -19.84
C THR A 189 11.35 2.28 -19.11
N TYR A 190 10.21 2.97 -19.06
CA TYR A 190 8.96 2.50 -18.45
C TYR A 190 7.83 2.58 -19.47
N VAL A 191 7.01 1.53 -19.55
CA VAL A 191 5.81 1.51 -20.38
C VAL A 191 4.59 1.44 -19.47
N ARG A 192 3.70 2.44 -19.55
CA ARG A 192 2.56 2.58 -18.62
C ARG A 192 1.26 2.09 -19.26
N LEU A 193 0.93 0.81 -19.07
CA LEU A 193 -0.20 0.13 -19.69
C LEU A 193 -1.45 0.02 -18.79
N VAL A 194 -1.48 0.75 -17.67
CA VAL A 194 -2.55 0.64 -16.66
C VAL A 194 -3.90 1.16 -17.15
N ALA A 195 -3.93 2.03 -18.15
CA ALA A 195 -5.15 2.59 -18.71
C ALA A 195 -5.84 1.66 -19.70
N HIS A 196 -5.15 0.63 -20.19
CA HIS A 196 -5.67 -0.31 -21.18
C HIS A 196 -6.40 -1.48 -20.51
N ASN A 197 -7.63 -1.77 -20.93
CA ASN A 197 -8.55 -2.66 -20.23
C ASN A 197 -8.54 -4.12 -20.73
N SER A 198 -7.68 -4.48 -21.68
CA SER A 198 -7.54 -5.85 -22.17
C SER A 198 -6.07 -6.20 -22.43
N GLN A 199 -5.75 -7.49 -22.42
CA GLN A 199 -4.42 -7.98 -22.77
C GLN A 199 -4.01 -7.53 -24.18
N GLN A 200 -4.89 -7.66 -25.16
CA GLN A 200 -4.65 -7.24 -26.54
C GLN A 200 -4.33 -5.75 -26.65
N ALA A 201 -5.13 -4.88 -26.02
CA ALA A 201 -4.88 -3.43 -26.04
C ALA A 201 -3.53 -3.06 -25.37
N LYS A 202 -3.12 -3.80 -24.33
CA LYS A 202 -1.80 -3.61 -23.71
C LYS A 202 -0.67 -4.05 -24.64
N GLU A 203 -0.83 -5.15 -25.35
CA GLU A 203 0.14 -5.65 -26.32
C GLU A 203 0.30 -4.68 -27.49
N GLU A 204 -0.80 -4.22 -28.08
CA GLU A 204 -0.80 -3.23 -29.16
C GLU A 204 -0.11 -1.93 -28.73
N ALA A 205 -0.44 -1.40 -27.53
CA ALA A 205 0.18 -0.20 -26.98
C ALA A 205 1.68 -0.40 -26.70
N PHE A 206 2.08 -1.57 -26.20
CA PHE A 206 3.48 -1.91 -25.97
C PHE A 206 4.28 -2.00 -27.28
N LEU A 207 3.74 -2.68 -28.29
CA LEU A 207 4.38 -2.89 -29.60
C LEU A 207 4.45 -1.58 -30.41
N SER A 208 3.41 -0.74 -30.36
CA SER A 208 3.40 0.56 -31.03
C SER A 208 4.40 1.56 -30.43
N GLY A 209 4.91 1.27 -29.23
CA GLY A 209 5.80 2.17 -28.52
C GLY A 209 5.10 3.34 -27.84
N SER A 210 3.76 3.33 -27.77
CA SER A 210 2.99 4.30 -27.00
C SER A 210 3.22 4.15 -25.48
N ASP A 211 2.81 5.14 -24.69
CA ASP A 211 2.87 5.10 -23.23
C ASP A 211 4.27 4.89 -22.63
N ARG A 212 5.31 5.18 -23.39
CA ARG A 212 6.69 5.12 -22.91
C ARG A 212 7.06 6.37 -22.14
N ASN A 213 7.72 6.14 -21.02
CA ASN A 213 8.31 7.16 -20.16
C ASN A 213 9.77 6.83 -19.90
N THR A 214 10.60 7.84 -19.69
CA THR A 214 11.96 7.66 -19.18
C THR A 214 12.08 8.35 -17.83
N ALA A 215 12.81 7.74 -16.92
CA ALA A 215 13.06 8.34 -15.61
C ALA A 215 14.36 7.80 -15.00
N LYS A 216 15.00 8.64 -14.18
CA LYS A 216 16.15 8.27 -13.38
C LYS A 216 15.70 7.84 -11.99
N LYS A 217 16.35 6.85 -11.42
CA LYS A 217 16.07 6.38 -10.04
C LYS A 217 16.30 7.48 -8.98
N GLU A 218 17.16 8.45 -9.27
CA GLU A 218 17.40 9.62 -8.41
C GLU A 218 16.13 10.45 -8.20
N ASN A 219 15.25 10.50 -9.20
CA ASN A 219 13.96 11.19 -9.11
C ASN A 219 13.04 10.58 -8.03
N PHE A 220 13.09 9.27 -7.86
CA PHE A 220 12.29 8.57 -6.86
C PHE A 220 12.71 8.91 -5.43
N LYS A 221 14.00 9.21 -5.19
CA LYS A 221 14.52 9.61 -3.88
C LYS A 221 13.97 10.95 -3.39
N ARG A 222 13.51 11.82 -4.30
CA ARG A 222 12.90 13.12 -3.96
C ARG A 222 11.50 12.96 -3.37
N ILE A 223 10.82 11.83 -3.69
CA ILE A 223 9.47 11.54 -3.24
C ILE A 223 9.54 10.73 -1.94
N PRO A 224 8.80 11.10 -0.88
CA PRO A 224 8.77 10.34 0.37
C PRO A 224 8.40 8.87 0.18
N GLY A 225 9.19 7.97 0.77
CA GLY A 225 9.01 6.53 0.61
C GLY A 225 9.58 5.96 -0.70
N CYS A 226 10.25 6.79 -1.51
CA CYS A 226 10.90 6.41 -2.77
C CYS A 226 9.99 5.58 -3.71
N PRO A 227 8.73 5.97 -3.97
CA PRO A 227 7.87 5.22 -4.88
C PRO A 227 8.44 5.24 -6.30
N VAL A 228 8.23 4.15 -7.05
CA VAL A 228 8.66 4.06 -8.46
C VAL A 228 7.65 4.83 -9.33
N ALA A 229 7.61 6.15 -9.14
CA ALA A 229 6.67 7.06 -9.80
C ALA A 229 7.28 7.69 -11.06
N TYR A 230 7.62 6.87 -12.03
CA TYR A 230 8.33 7.25 -13.27
C TYR A 230 7.56 8.21 -14.18
N TRP A 231 6.25 8.37 -13.98
CA TRP A 231 5.38 9.28 -14.75
C TRP A 231 5.36 10.71 -14.21
N VAL A 232 6.05 10.97 -13.10
CA VAL A 232 6.05 12.28 -12.44
C VAL A 232 6.98 13.24 -13.19
N SER A 233 6.45 14.40 -13.57
CA SER A 233 7.22 15.43 -14.27
C SER A 233 8.26 16.09 -13.35
N GLU A 234 9.34 16.62 -13.92
CA GLU A 234 10.35 17.39 -13.20
C GLU A 234 9.74 18.59 -12.45
N ARG A 235 8.71 19.23 -13.00
CA ARG A 235 8.00 20.30 -12.32
C ARG A 235 7.30 19.84 -11.05
N LEU A 236 6.68 18.65 -11.07
CA LEU A 236 6.05 18.08 -9.88
C LEU A 236 7.10 17.60 -8.87
N LEU A 237 8.24 17.07 -9.33
CA LEU A 237 9.34 16.69 -8.45
C LEU A 237 9.88 17.87 -7.64
N LYS A 238 9.96 19.08 -8.24
CA LYS A 238 10.38 20.30 -7.52
C LYS A 238 9.46 20.66 -6.36
N ILE A 239 8.17 20.32 -6.45
CA ILE A 239 7.21 20.57 -5.35
C ILE A 239 7.58 19.76 -4.10
N TYR A 240 8.20 18.58 -4.26
CA TYR A 240 8.64 17.79 -3.11
C TYR A 240 9.83 18.37 -2.35
N ASP A 241 10.48 19.39 -2.86
CA ASP A 241 11.53 20.14 -2.15
C ASP A 241 10.94 21.11 -1.12
N GLU A 242 9.64 21.45 -1.24
CA GLU A 242 8.91 22.33 -0.32
C GLU A 242 8.63 21.69 1.05
N PRO A 243 8.42 22.49 2.10
CA PRO A 243 8.04 21.98 3.43
C PRO A 243 6.81 21.12 3.39
N ARG A 244 6.75 20.10 4.26
CA ARG A 244 5.59 19.21 4.36
C ARG A 244 4.45 19.86 5.16
N ILE A 245 3.20 19.52 4.79
CA ILE A 245 1.99 20.01 5.46
C ILE A 245 1.97 19.64 6.95
N SER A 246 2.68 18.59 7.36
CA SER A 246 2.84 18.19 8.75
C SER A 246 3.47 19.23 9.66
N LYS A 247 4.10 20.30 9.10
CA LYS A 247 4.55 21.46 9.88
C LYS A 247 3.39 22.38 10.32
N HIS A 248 2.21 22.22 9.74
CA HIS A 248 1.06 23.11 9.95
C HIS A 248 -0.15 22.39 10.54
N LEU A 249 -0.10 21.05 10.66
CA LEU A 249 -1.22 20.26 11.14
C LEU A 249 -0.76 18.97 11.82
N THR A 250 -1.61 18.46 12.72
CA THR A 250 -1.43 17.18 13.40
C THR A 250 -2.48 16.19 12.95
N CYS A 251 -2.10 15.15 12.20
CA CYS A 251 -3.03 14.12 11.75
C CYS A 251 -3.12 12.98 12.77
N LYS A 252 -4.34 12.51 13.01
CA LYS A 252 -4.65 11.39 13.91
C LYS A 252 -5.61 10.40 13.25
N SER A 253 -5.38 9.12 13.46
CA SER A 253 -6.37 8.08 13.23
C SER A 253 -7.38 8.06 14.37
N GLY A 254 -8.63 7.81 14.06
CA GLY A 254 -9.71 7.89 15.01
C GLY A 254 -10.02 6.59 15.78
N ILE A 255 -11.19 6.56 16.37
CA ILE A 255 -11.74 5.47 17.16
C ILE A 255 -11.93 4.22 16.28
N MET A 256 -11.56 3.08 16.79
CA MET A 256 -11.89 1.77 16.28
C MET A 256 -12.62 1.01 17.39
N THR A 257 -13.92 0.78 17.21
CA THR A 257 -14.75 0.08 18.19
C THR A 257 -14.43 -1.41 18.29
N GLY A 258 -13.94 -1.99 17.17
CA GLY A 258 -13.68 -3.42 17.03
C GLY A 258 -14.96 -4.27 16.86
N ASP A 259 -16.12 -3.63 16.92
CA ASP A 259 -17.44 -4.20 16.66
C ASP A 259 -18.35 -3.07 16.12
N ASP A 260 -18.87 -3.27 14.92
CA ASP A 260 -19.69 -2.29 14.22
C ASP A 260 -21.08 -2.07 14.86
N SER A 261 -21.50 -2.94 15.77
CA SER A 261 -22.76 -2.77 16.52
C SER A 261 -22.79 -1.50 17.38
N TYR A 262 -21.60 -0.98 17.76
CA TYR A 262 -21.44 0.27 18.51
C TYR A 262 -21.48 1.52 17.63
N ILE A 263 -21.61 1.38 16.32
CA ILE A 263 -21.76 2.48 15.37
C ILE A 263 -23.13 2.34 14.72
N LYS A 264 -23.92 3.40 14.70
CA LYS A 264 -25.27 3.41 14.13
C LYS A 264 -25.47 4.67 13.29
N ALA A 265 -26.41 4.63 12.34
CA ALA A 265 -26.92 5.86 11.79
C ALA A 265 -27.66 6.64 12.90
N TRP A 266 -27.57 7.96 12.90
CA TRP A 266 -28.23 8.78 13.91
C TRP A 266 -29.75 8.56 13.96
N THR A 267 -30.35 8.19 12.82
CA THR A 267 -31.81 7.89 12.67
C THR A 267 -32.20 6.56 13.29
N GLU A 268 -31.28 5.66 13.58
CA GLU A 268 -31.54 4.35 14.18
C GLU A 268 -31.55 4.39 15.71
N VAL A 269 -31.27 5.53 16.31
CA VAL A 269 -31.15 5.67 17.77
C VAL A 269 -32.05 6.74 18.31
N ASN A 270 -32.33 6.71 19.63
CA ASN A 270 -33.11 7.74 20.28
C ASN A 270 -32.34 9.08 20.28
N VAL A 271 -32.89 10.08 19.57
CA VAL A 271 -32.30 11.40 19.41
C VAL A 271 -32.03 12.11 20.75
N ASN A 272 -32.88 11.90 21.76
CA ASN A 272 -32.71 12.50 23.10
C ASN A 272 -31.50 11.93 23.85
N ARG A 273 -30.90 10.86 23.37
CA ARG A 273 -29.67 10.26 23.92
C ARG A 273 -28.43 10.57 23.09
N ILE A 274 -28.55 11.42 22.07
CA ILE A 274 -27.41 11.91 21.27
C ILE A 274 -26.97 13.28 21.81
N SER A 275 -25.70 13.45 22.05
CA SER A 275 -25.11 14.77 22.30
C SER A 275 -24.48 15.30 21.01
N PHE A 276 -25.15 16.28 20.37
CA PHE A 276 -24.63 16.95 19.16
C PHE A 276 -23.69 18.13 19.49
N LYS A 277 -23.51 18.49 20.76
CA LYS A 277 -22.81 19.71 21.18
C LYS A 277 -21.82 19.49 22.31
N CYS A 278 -21.25 18.28 22.42
CA CYS A 278 -20.14 18.07 23.34
C CYS A 278 -18.92 18.91 22.92
N ASN A 279 -18.29 19.58 23.85
CA ASN A 279 -17.05 20.30 23.65
C ASN A 279 -15.89 19.63 24.38
N THR A 280 -16.17 18.93 25.46
CA THR A 280 -15.18 18.24 26.30
C THR A 280 -15.68 16.84 26.67
N VAL A 281 -14.77 16.03 27.20
CA VAL A 281 -15.13 14.70 27.74
C VAL A 281 -16.07 14.79 28.94
N ASN A 282 -16.03 15.89 29.69
CA ASN A 282 -16.93 16.10 30.83
C ASN A 282 -18.40 16.31 30.40
N ASP A 283 -18.60 16.81 29.18
CA ASP A 283 -19.97 17.03 28.63
C ASP A 283 -20.63 15.74 28.15
N MET A 284 -19.94 14.59 28.26
CA MET A 284 -20.47 13.28 27.83
C MET A 284 -21.47 12.69 28.83
N GLU A 285 -21.51 13.19 30.06
CA GLU A 285 -22.36 12.64 31.12
C GLU A 285 -23.84 12.67 30.72
N GLY A 286 -24.53 11.56 30.96
CA GLY A 286 -25.97 11.40 30.62
C GLY A 286 -26.28 11.05 29.16
N PHE A 287 -25.34 11.16 28.26
CA PHE A 287 -25.51 10.81 26.85
C PHE A 287 -24.90 9.44 26.53
N LYS A 288 -25.51 8.76 25.55
CA LYS A 288 -25.00 7.46 25.05
C LYS A 288 -24.31 7.60 23.73
N TRP A 289 -24.85 8.42 22.84
CA TRP A 289 -24.45 8.51 21.45
C TRP A 289 -23.80 9.85 21.14
N PHE A 290 -22.73 9.81 20.34
CA PHE A 290 -21.98 11.00 19.94
C PHE A 290 -21.73 10.98 18.44
N PRO A 291 -21.88 12.11 17.72
CA PRO A 291 -21.59 12.21 16.31
C PRO A 291 -20.21 11.65 15.96
N LEU A 292 -20.14 10.79 14.94
CA LEU A 292 -18.92 10.12 14.52
C LEU A 292 -18.66 10.39 13.03
N ASN A 293 -17.55 11.06 12.71
CA ASN A 293 -17.06 11.10 11.36
C ASN A 293 -16.38 9.77 11.01
N SER A 294 -16.98 8.99 10.12
CA SER A 294 -16.54 7.64 9.74
C SER A 294 -16.12 7.51 8.27
N GLY A 295 -15.62 8.58 7.65
CA GLY A 295 -15.29 8.57 6.23
C GLY A 295 -16.51 8.80 5.35
N GLY A 296 -16.94 7.80 4.59
CA GLY A 296 -18.10 7.89 3.70
C GLY A 296 -17.74 8.13 2.24
N GLU A 297 -18.76 8.40 1.40
CA GLU A 297 -18.63 8.61 -0.03
C GLU A 297 -17.87 9.88 -0.40
N PHE A 298 -17.55 10.03 -1.69
CA PHE A 298 -16.87 11.21 -2.20
C PHE A 298 -17.69 12.48 -1.95
N ARG A 299 -17.23 13.33 -1.02
CA ARG A 299 -17.81 14.64 -0.76
C ARG A 299 -16.72 15.59 -0.28
N ARG A 300 -16.60 16.75 -0.93
CA ARG A 300 -15.69 17.83 -0.56
C ARG A 300 -16.36 18.81 0.37
N TRP A 301 -15.59 19.52 1.15
CA TRP A 301 -15.90 20.69 1.94
C TRP A 301 -16.73 20.44 3.18
N TYR A 302 -17.89 19.78 3.09
CA TYR A 302 -18.80 19.47 4.20
C TYR A 302 -19.69 18.26 3.90
N GLY A 303 -20.14 17.55 4.94
CA GLY A 303 -21.11 16.44 4.88
C GLY A 303 -20.54 15.09 5.32
N ASN A 304 -21.27 14.01 5.04
CA ASN A 304 -21.08 12.64 5.55
C ASN A 304 -21.23 12.56 7.08
N ASN A 305 -22.09 13.41 7.65
CA ASN A 305 -22.42 13.44 9.06
C ASN A 305 -23.64 12.53 9.32
N THR A 306 -23.44 11.21 9.26
CA THR A 306 -24.51 10.22 9.29
C THR A 306 -24.48 9.35 10.54
N TYR A 307 -23.28 9.12 11.09
CA TYR A 307 -23.09 8.12 12.12
C TYR A 307 -22.94 8.72 13.52
N VAL A 308 -23.32 7.90 14.49
CA VAL A 308 -23.07 8.11 15.92
C VAL A 308 -22.42 6.87 16.51
N VAL A 309 -21.63 7.05 17.57
CA VAL A 309 -20.94 5.97 18.29
C VAL A 309 -21.40 5.90 19.74
N ASP A 310 -21.60 4.68 20.23
CA ASP A 310 -21.91 4.42 21.65
C ASP A 310 -20.64 4.57 22.51
N LEU A 311 -20.56 5.67 23.23
CA LEU A 311 -19.53 5.90 24.25
C LEU A 311 -20.14 6.19 25.62
N LEU A 312 -21.24 5.53 25.96
CA LEU A 312 -21.81 5.62 27.30
C LEU A 312 -20.73 5.35 28.35
N ASN A 313 -20.65 6.19 29.37
CA ASN A 313 -19.63 6.12 30.43
C ASN A 313 -18.19 6.02 29.90
N GLY A 314 -17.88 6.79 28.85
CA GLY A 314 -16.54 6.77 28.24
C GLY A 314 -16.21 5.47 27.49
N GLY A 315 -17.23 4.78 26.99
CA GLY A 315 -17.11 3.54 26.21
C GLY A 315 -16.87 2.29 27.06
N GLU A 316 -17.42 2.25 28.26
CA GLU A 316 -17.29 1.11 29.19
C GLU A 316 -17.75 -0.20 28.55
N ASN A 317 -18.87 -0.20 27.82
CA ASN A 317 -19.36 -1.39 27.13
C ASN A 317 -18.39 -1.92 26.08
N ILE A 318 -17.73 -1.04 25.32
CA ILE A 318 -16.70 -1.45 24.37
C ILE A 318 -15.52 -2.07 25.10
N LYS A 319 -15.04 -1.41 26.17
CA LYS A 319 -13.88 -1.86 26.95
C LYS A 319 -14.11 -3.25 27.59
N ASN A 320 -15.32 -3.53 28.01
CA ASN A 320 -15.65 -4.80 28.70
C ASN A 320 -15.92 -5.95 27.72
N ASN A 321 -16.45 -5.67 26.53
CA ASN A 321 -16.95 -6.72 25.63
C ASN A 321 -16.12 -6.93 24.36
N VAL A 322 -15.23 -6.01 24.00
CA VAL A 322 -14.46 -6.08 22.74
C VAL A 322 -12.97 -6.14 23.01
N LYS A 323 -12.26 -7.12 22.42
CA LYS A 323 -10.82 -7.30 22.67
C LYS A 323 -9.92 -6.36 21.84
N ASN A 324 -10.34 -5.99 20.64
CA ASN A 324 -9.48 -5.27 19.67
C ASN A 324 -9.93 -3.83 19.43
N TYR A 325 -10.49 -3.17 20.45
CA TYR A 325 -10.86 -1.76 20.35
C TYR A 325 -9.66 -0.82 20.50
N ARG A 326 -9.81 0.41 20.01
CA ARG A 326 -8.87 1.53 20.20
C ARG A 326 -9.67 2.83 20.31
N LEU A 327 -9.92 3.31 21.51
CA LEU A 327 -10.67 4.56 21.72
C LEU A 327 -9.83 5.82 21.48
N ARG A 328 -8.51 5.69 21.39
CA ARG A 328 -7.55 6.76 21.12
C ARG A 328 -7.47 7.80 22.26
N ASP A 329 -6.75 8.89 21.98
CA ASP A 329 -6.49 9.95 22.93
C ASP A 329 -7.66 10.93 22.94
N SER A 330 -8.34 11.04 24.08
CA SER A 330 -9.53 11.86 24.26
C SER A 330 -9.27 13.37 24.17
N VAL A 331 -8.00 13.80 24.21
CA VAL A 331 -7.62 15.22 24.01
C VAL A 331 -8.04 15.74 22.64
N TYR A 332 -8.24 14.85 21.68
CA TYR A 332 -8.69 15.18 20.31
C TYR A 332 -10.19 15.06 20.10
N TYR A 333 -10.95 14.61 21.09
CA TYR A 333 -12.39 14.47 20.99
C TYR A 333 -13.05 15.83 20.83
N PHE A 334 -14.13 15.89 20.07
CA PHE A 334 -15.02 17.04 19.86
C PHE A 334 -14.35 18.26 19.18
N LYS A 335 -13.08 18.15 18.78
CA LYS A 335 -12.36 19.25 18.12
C LYS A 335 -12.63 19.28 16.62
N SER A 336 -12.76 20.48 16.10
CA SER A 336 -12.86 20.71 14.66
C SER A 336 -11.52 20.44 13.94
N GLY A 337 -11.57 20.08 12.68
CA GLY A 337 -10.40 19.76 11.86
C GLY A 337 -10.75 19.52 10.39
N ILE A 338 -9.82 18.94 9.66
CA ILE A 338 -10.00 18.51 8.28
C ILE A 338 -9.98 16.99 8.24
N THR A 339 -11.02 16.37 7.66
CA THR A 339 -11.14 14.93 7.55
C THR A 339 -11.15 14.45 6.10
N TRP A 340 -10.87 13.16 5.92
CA TRP A 340 -10.95 12.47 4.62
C TRP A 340 -11.37 11.01 4.82
N GLY A 341 -11.87 10.38 3.77
CA GLY A 341 -12.08 8.93 3.75
C GLY A 341 -10.74 8.20 3.61
N ARG A 342 -10.42 7.30 4.54
CA ARG A 342 -9.19 6.50 4.45
C ARG A 342 -9.19 5.58 3.22
N ILE A 343 -10.33 5.01 2.89
CA ILE A 343 -10.54 4.22 1.68
C ILE A 343 -11.56 4.95 0.81
N THR A 344 -11.26 5.08 -0.48
CA THR A 344 -12.14 5.75 -1.44
C THR A 344 -12.37 4.84 -2.65
N SER A 345 -13.51 4.99 -3.32
CA SER A 345 -13.80 4.34 -4.61
C SER A 345 -13.34 5.19 -5.81
N SER A 346 -12.93 6.45 -5.55
CA SER A 346 -12.54 7.42 -6.57
C SER A 346 -11.43 8.34 -6.05
N ASN A 347 -11.44 9.61 -6.43
CA ASN A 347 -10.50 10.60 -5.92
C ASN A 347 -10.70 10.85 -4.42
N ILE A 348 -9.61 11.17 -3.72
CA ILE A 348 -9.69 11.62 -2.33
C ILE A 348 -10.39 12.98 -2.26
N ALA A 349 -11.17 13.17 -1.20
CA ALA A 349 -11.87 14.41 -0.90
C ALA A 349 -11.68 14.79 0.56
N PHE A 350 -11.48 16.08 0.79
CA PHE A 350 -11.30 16.63 2.14
C PHE A 350 -12.47 17.53 2.51
N ARG A 351 -12.90 17.44 3.77
CA ARG A 351 -14.00 18.21 4.30
C ARG A 351 -13.75 18.65 5.74
N GLU A 352 -14.49 19.64 6.17
CA GLU A 352 -14.45 20.10 7.55
C GLU A 352 -15.20 19.11 8.46
N ILE A 353 -14.59 18.75 9.59
CA ILE A 353 -15.30 18.12 10.72
C ILE A 353 -15.70 19.20 11.70
N ILE A 354 -16.97 19.18 12.08
CA ILE A 354 -17.54 20.15 13.00
C ILE A 354 -17.17 19.86 14.45
N GLU A 355 -17.16 20.90 15.28
CA GLU A 355 -17.06 20.76 16.73
C GLU A 355 -18.20 19.90 17.28
N GLY A 356 -17.95 19.18 18.35
CA GLY A 356 -18.91 18.25 18.92
C GLY A 356 -18.89 16.85 18.28
N SER A 357 -18.05 16.62 17.29
CA SER A 357 -17.92 15.31 16.65
C SER A 357 -16.69 14.55 17.11
N LEU A 358 -16.82 13.24 17.18
CA LEU A 358 -15.75 12.27 17.24
C LEU A 358 -15.34 11.84 15.84
N PHE A 359 -14.26 11.07 15.73
CA PHE A 359 -13.78 10.57 14.43
C PHE A 359 -13.32 9.12 14.54
N GLY A 360 -13.71 8.35 13.54
CA GLY A 360 -13.39 6.93 13.39
C GLY A 360 -12.08 6.70 12.64
N ASP A 361 -11.58 5.47 12.67
CA ASP A 361 -10.38 5.06 11.94
C ASP A 361 -10.57 5.16 10.41
N ALA A 362 -11.81 5.02 9.91
CA ALA A 362 -12.14 5.21 8.50
C ALA A 362 -12.20 6.69 8.06
N GLY A 363 -12.33 7.63 9.02
CA GLY A 363 -12.34 9.08 8.81
C GLY A 363 -11.29 9.79 9.65
N PRO A 364 -9.98 9.64 9.35
CA PRO A 364 -8.91 10.32 10.08
C PRO A 364 -9.07 11.83 10.03
N VAL A 365 -8.45 12.54 10.98
CA VAL A 365 -8.56 14.00 11.08
C VAL A 365 -7.18 14.65 11.16
N ALA A 366 -7.03 15.75 10.44
CA ALA A 366 -5.96 16.71 10.57
C ALA A 366 -6.43 17.90 11.40
N PHE A 367 -5.86 18.05 12.61
CA PHE A 367 -6.10 19.16 13.49
C PHE A 367 -5.18 20.32 13.12
N VAL A 368 -5.75 21.50 12.96
CA VAL A 368 -5.08 22.71 12.47
C VAL A 368 -5.35 23.85 13.43
N GLU A 369 -4.32 24.43 13.98
CA GLU A 369 -4.46 25.60 14.89
C GLU A 369 -4.78 26.88 14.12
N ASN A 370 -4.09 27.10 13.01
CA ASN A 370 -4.24 28.29 12.19
C ASN A 370 -4.32 27.94 10.71
N LYS A 371 -5.02 28.77 9.90
CA LYS A 371 -5.10 28.64 8.43
C LYS A 371 -5.86 27.38 7.96
N ARG A 372 -6.82 26.89 8.75
CA ARG A 372 -7.56 25.67 8.43
C ARG A 372 -8.22 25.71 7.05
N LYS A 373 -8.88 26.83 6.72
CA LYS A 373 -9.56 26.99 5.42
C LYS A 373 -8.56 27.01 4.27
N TYR A 374 -7.44 27.70 4.41
CA TYR A 374 -6.38 27.71 3.40
C TYR A 374 -5.85 26.29 3.14
N LEU A 375 -5.55 25.53 4.20
CA LEU A 375 -5.06 24.15 4.09
C LEU A 375 -6.14 23.20 3.53
N LEU A 376 -7.42 23.40 3.85
CA LEU A 376 -8.52 22.66 3.26
C LEU A 376 -8.61 22.93 1.74
N GLY A 377 -8.42 24.18 1.31
CA GLY A 377 -8.32 24.56 -0.09
C GLY A 377 -7.16 23.88 -0.82
N LEU A 378 -5.98 23.90 -0.21
CA LEU A 378 -4.80 23.21 -0.75
C LEU A 378 -5.06 21.71 -0.90
N LEU A 379 -5.59 21.05 0.14
CA LEU A 379 -5.88 19.62 0.16
C LEU A 379 -6.91 19.21 -0.91
N ASN A 380 -7.90 20.06 -1.21
CA ASN A 380 -8.88 19.81 -2.27
C ASN A 380 -8.41 20.27 -3.67
N SER A 381 -7.20 20.79 -3.80
CA SER A 381 -6.65 21.27 -5.08
C SER A 381 -6.25 20.12 -6.01
N ARG A 382 -6.20 20.42 -7.32
CA ARG A 382 -5.65 19.49 -8.33
C ARG A 382 -4.18 19.15 -8.08
N VAL A 383 -3.41 20.10 -7.52
CA VAL A 383 -1.99 19.89 -7.18
C VAL A 383 -1.87 18.77 -6.16
N THR A 384 -2.65 18.80 -5.07
CA THR A 384 -2.67 17.73 -4.06
C THR A 384 -3.06 16.39 -4.66
N SER A 385 -4.05 16.35 -5.57
CA SER A 385 -4.42 15.09 -6.25
C SER A 385 -3.25 14.52 -7.07
N HIS A 386 -2.49 15.35 -7.78
CA HIS A 386 -1.32 14.91 -8.54
C HIS A 386 -0.17 14.46 -7.62
N VAL A 387 0.07 15.18 -6.53
CA VAL A 387 1.06 14.78 -5.51
C VAL A 387 0.72 13.42 -4.93
N LEU A 388 -0.52 13.21 -4.52
CA LEU A 388 -0.97 11.94 -3.94
C LEU A 388 -0.94 10.79 -4.96
N SER A 389 -1.28 11.04 -6.22
CA SER A 389 -1.17 10.01 -7.26
C SER A 389 0.26 9.54 -7.51
N ALA A 390 1.24 10.37 -7.20
CA ALA A 390 2.66 10.03 -7.30
C ALA A 390 3.16 9.24 -6.08
N THR A 391 2.69 9.59 -4.87
CA THR A 391 3.13 8.96 -3.61
C THR A 391 2.32 7.72 -3.27
N ASN A 392 1.03 7.74 -3.57
CA ASN A 392 0.09 6.66 -3.24
C ASN A 392 -0.97 6.53 -4.35
N PRO A 393 -0.71 5.79 -5.42
CA PRO A 393 -1.67 5.54 -6.49
C PRO A 393 -2.76 4.52 -6.11
N THR A 394 -2.87 4.16 -4.83
CA THR A 394 -3.91 3.26 -4.31
C THR A 394 -5.11 4.05 -3.82
N LEU A 395 -6.20 3.35 -3.51
CA LEU A 395 -7.43 3.94 -2.97
C LEU A 395 -7.41 4.07 -1.43
N ASN A 396 -6.29 3.75 -0.76
CA ASN A 396 -6.15 3.76 0.70
C ASN A 396 -5.17 4.85 1.15
N PHE A 397 -5.72 5.98 1.62
CA PHE A 397 -4.97 7.17 2.02
C PHE A 397 -4.74 7.21 3.54
N GLN A 398 -3.55 6.83 3.96
CA GLN A 398 -3.14 6.80 5.35
C GLN A 398 -2.76 8.20 5.88
N VAL A 399 -2.79 8.37 7.19
CA VAL A 399 -2.34 9.59 7.89
C VAL A 399 -0.95 10.06 7.40
N ARG A 400 -0.02 9.14 7.16
CA ARG A 400 1.33 9.47 6.71
C ARG A 400 1.37 10.03 5.29
N ASP A 401 0.47 9.58 4.39
CA ASP A 401 0.41 10.04 3.01
C ASP A 401 0.01 11.52 2.99
N ILE A 402 -0.95 11.89 3.83
CA ILE A 402 -1.39 13.28 4.00
C ILE A 402 -0.27 14.13 4.64
N LYS A 403 0.40 13.64 5.70
CA LYS A 403 1.53 14.35 6.33
C LYS A 403 2.68 14.65 5.38
N ALA A 404 2.85 13.84 4.35
CA ALA A 404 3.93 13.95 3.37
C ALA A 404 3.66 14.97 2.25
N ILE A 405 2.44 15.51 2.14
CA ILE A 405 2.08 16.48 1.10
C ILE A 405 2.94 17.73 1.24
N PRO A 406 3.62 18.19 0.18
CA PRO A 406 4.31 19.47 0.15
C PRO A 406 3.35 20.63 0.27
N THR A 407 3.78 21.68 0.94
CA THR A 407 2.90 22.84 1.24
C THR A 407 3.57 24.14 0.92
N ILE A 408 3.00 24.86 -0.01
CA ILE A 408 3.38 26.24 -0.33
C ILE A 408 2.30 27.14 0.27
N ILE A 409 2.71 28.12 1.08
CA ILE A 409 1.82 29.11 1.66
C ILE A 409 2.15 30.47 1.02
N ASP A 410 1.28 30.95 0.15
CA ASP A 410 1.36 32.27 -0.45
C ASP A 410 0.51 33.25 0.36
N LYS A 411 1.19 34.13 1.12
CA LYS A 411 0.51 35.11 1.96
C LYS A 411 -0.34 36.10 1.17
N ALA A 412 0.07 36.42 -0.05
CA ALA A 412 -0.67 37.39 -0.89
C ALA A 412 -2.01 36.84 -1.39
N LYS A 413 -2.16 35.50 -1.45
CA LYS A 413 -3.39 34.83 -1.90
C LYS A 413 -4.25 34.29 -0.75
N PHE A 414 -3.80 34.49 0.48
CA PHE A 414 -4.41 33.88 1.65
C PHE A 414 -5.89 34.22 1.79
N ASP A 415 -6.23 35.51 1.86
CA ASP A 415 -7.61 35.97 2.07
C ASP A 415 -8.55 35.55 0.93
N GLY A 416 -8.07 35.63 -0.31
CA GLY A 416 -8.85 35.20 -1.47
C GLY A 416 -9.15 33.69 -1.46
N ILE A 417 -8.17 32.86 -1.07
CA ILE A 417 -8.37 31.41 -0.96
C ILE A 417 -9.33 31.09 0.20
N GLU A 418 -9.19 31.75 1.35
CA GLU A 418 -10.09 31.53 2.50
C GLU A 418 -11.54 31.94 2.20
N ALA A 419 -11.75 33.03 1.45
CA ALA A 419 -13.07 33.45 1.00
C ALA A 419 -13.73 32.39 0.09
N ILE A 420 -12.99 31.90 -0.92
CA ILE A 420 -13.47 30.83 -1.82
C ILE A 420 -13.82 29.57 -1.03
N VAL A 421 -12.96 29.13 -0.13
CA VAL A 421 -13.18 27.92 0.69
C VAL A 421 -14.38 28.10 1.61
N THR A 422 -14.55 29.27 2.21
CA THR A 422 -15.72 29.60 3.04
C THR A 422 -17.02 29.48 2.25
N THR A 423 -17.06 30.02 1.04
CA THR A 423 -18.20 29.89 0.14
C THR A 423 -18.49 28.43 -0.21
N ASN A 424 -17.46 27.66 -0.54
CA ASN A 424 -17.61 26.24 -0.88
C ASN A 424 -18.11 25.41 0.30
N ILE A 425 -17.66 25.69 1.53
CA ILE A 425 -18.18 25.04 2.75
C ILE A 425 -19.66 25.37 2.92
N ALA A 426 -20.03 26.65 2.78
CA ALA A 426 -21.43 27.09 2.94
C ALA A 426 -22.34 26.42 1.90
N LEU A 427 -21.96 26.40 0.63
CA LEU A 427 -22.70 25.72 -0.44
C LEU A 427 -22.85 24.23 -0.17
N SER A 428 -21.76 23.54 0.22
CA SER A 428 -21.81 22.11 0.53
C SER A 428 -22.63 21.80 1.77
N ARG A 429 -22.67 22.71 2.75
CA ARG A 429 -23.52 22.59 3.93
C ARG A 429 -24.99 22.76 3.55
N THR A 430 -25.33 23.78 2.78
CA THR A 430 -26.71 23.98 2.31
C THR A 430 -27.20 22.76 1.52
N ASP A 431 -26.37 22.22 0.62
CA ASP A 431 -26.69 21.00 -0.11
C ASP A 431 -26.90 19.80 0.83
N TRP A 432 -26.00 19.57 1.78
CA TRP A 432 -26.11 18.45 2.72
C TRP A 432 -27.37 18.57 3.61
N ASP A 433 -27.62 19.76 4.14
CA ASP A 433 -28.71 20.02 5.07
C ASP A 433 -30.08 20.12 4.36
N SER A 434 -30.11 20.07 3.03
CA SER A 434 -31.35 19.97 2.25
C SER A 434 -31.95 18.57 2.20
N PHE A 435 -31.25 17.56 2.71
CA PHE A 435 -31.68 16.17 2.75
C PHE A 435 -32.00 15.71 4.18
N GLU A 436 -33.00 14.85 4.34
CA GLU A 436 -33.42 14.27 5.62
C GLU A 436 -32.35 13.38 6.29
N THR A 437 -31.29 13.05 5.58
CA THR A 437 -30.10 12.36 6.12
C THR A 437 -29.26 13.25 7.03
N SER A 438 -29.43 14.57 6.96
CA SER A 438 -28.79 15.51 7.88
C SER A 438 -29.63 15.68 9.14
N TRP A 439 -28.98 15.68 10.30
CA TRP A 439 -29.65 16.07 11.56
C TRP A 439 -29.92 17.58 11.68
N ASP A 440 -29.35 18.39 10.81
CA ASP A 440 -29.60 19.82 10.68
C ASP A 440 -30.68 20.14 9.59
N PHE A 441 -31.33 19.11 9.03
CA PHE A 441 -32.37 19.25 8.02
C PHE A 441 -33.50 20.15 8.56
N LYS A 442 -33.86 21.16 7.80
CA LYS A 442 -34.99 22.04 8.08
C LYS A 442 -36.02 21.86 6.99
N ARG A 443 -37.24 21.59 7.41
CA ARG A 443 -38.39 21.56 6.50
C ARG A 443 -38.57 22.96 5.92
N TYR A 444 -38.62 23.03 4.61
CA TYR A 444 -39.01 24.26 3.91
C TYR A 444 -40.49 24.41 3.89
#